data_60ad003cf21cba8512f58764dbed0182
#
_entry.id   60ad003cf21cba8512f58764dbed0182
#
_cell.length_a   1.000
_cell.length_b   1.000
_cell.length_c   1.000
_cell.angle_alpha   90.00
_cell.angle_beta   90.00
_cell.angle_gamma   90.00
#
_symmetry.space_group_name_H-M   'P 1'
#
loop_
_entity.id
_entity.type
_entity.pdbx_description
1 polymer ?
#
loop_
_entity_poly.entity_id
_entity_poly.type
_entity_poly.pdbx_seq_one_letter_code
_entity_poly.pdbx_strand_id
1 'polypeptide(L)'
;MWAEVMNLAGDYSELAVRRAMKNSKVLSSDVSAAFDPNYPSVMEKKNSAYFGKGLVFNKYTGARGKSGSNDANAEYVARLRNIMDTADVSFQTAELGKVDEGGGGTIAYILANYDMNVIDSGVPVLNMHAPWEIISKVDLYEAFRGYIAFLKEHRLKEYKMNQTFVKSVTEQLPQLGLLQDEPMKNTRPSV
;
A
#
# COMPACT_ATOMS: atom_id res chain seq x y z
N MET A 1 -1.53 6.07 18.23
CA MET A 1 -0.37 5.19 18.04
C MET A 1 0.91 5.97 17.68
N TRP A 2 1.03 6.68 16.54
CA TRP A 2 2.26 7.45 16.19
C TRP A 2 2.72 8.42 17.27
N ALA A 3 1.79 9.26 17.78
CA ALA A 3 2.08 10.21 18.84
C ALA A 3 2.57 9.52 20.13
N GLU A 4 2.00 8.39 20.47
CA GLU A 4 2.39 7.58 21.61
C GLU A 4 3.83 7.04 21.47
N VAL A 5 4.13 6.44 20.30
CA VAL A 5 5.48 5.94 20.00
C VAL A 5 6.50 7.08 20.07
N MET A 6 6.20 8.23 19.50
CA MET A 6 7.09 9.39 19.54
C MET A 6 7.23 9.96 20.95
N ASN A 7 6.18 9.94 21.75
CA ASN A 7 6.22 10.36 23.16
C ASN A 7 7.14 9.45 23.97
N LEU A 8 7.00 8.14 23.81
CA LEU A 8 7.87 7.15 24.46
C LEU A 8 9.34 7.28 24.04
N ALA A 9 9.56 7.70 22.79
CA ALA A 9 10.91 7.95 22.27
C ALA A 9 11.51 9.29 22.71
N GLY A 10 10.75 10.15 23.39
CA GLY A 10 11.21 11.47 23.81
C GLY A 10 11.20 12.56 22.71
N ASP A 11 10.64 12.24 21.53
CA ASP A 11 10.64 13.12 20.34
C ASP A 11 9.23 13.65 20.01
N TYR A 12 8.30 13.59 20.94
CA TYR A 12 6.93 14.01 20.68
C TYR A 12 6.81 15.53 20.56
N SER A 13 6.24 15.95 19.47
CA SER A 13 5.53 17.22 19.32
C SER A 13 4.49 17.06 18.23
N GLU A 14 3.45 17.90 18.25
CA GLU A 14 2.43 17.87 17.20
C GLU A 14 3.05 18.09 15.80
N LEU A 15 4.02 18.99 15.70
CA LEU A 15 4.73 19.24 14.46
C LEU A 15 5.58 18.05 14.02
N ALA A 16 6.21 17.33 14.95
CA ALA A 16 6.99 16.13 14.64
C ALA A 16 6.08 15.01 14.10
N VAL A 17 4.91 14.80 14.69
CA VAL A 17 3.91 13.84 14.18
C VAL A 17 3.47 14.20 12.77
N ARG A 18 3.14 15.47 12.50
CA ARG A 18 2.74 15.94 11.15
C ARG A 18 3.86 15.76 10.13
N ARG A 19 5.10 16.02 10.49
CA ARG A 19 6.27 15.80 9.62
C ARG A 19 6.49 14.30 9.35
N ALA A 20 6.31 13.45 10.34
CA ALA A 20 6.39 12.01 10.15
C ALA A 20 5.32 11.50 9.16
N MET A 21 4.09 11.97 9.29
CA MET A 21 3.01 11.66 8.33
C MET A 21 3.35 12.14 6.92
N LYS A 22 3.75 13.40 6.74
CA LYS A 22 4.16 13.96 5.44
C LYS A 22 5.28 13.16 4.76
N ASN A 23 6.22 12.65 5.54
CA ASN A 23 7.33 11.85 5.04
C ASN A 23 6.96 10.39 4.78
N SER A 24 5.77 9.96 5.18
CA SER A 24 5.30 8.59 5.03
C SER A 24 4.95 8.24 3.59
N LYS A 25 5.23 6.98 3.23
CA LYS A 25 4.93 6.40 1.93
C LYS A 25 4.02 5.20 2.14
N VAL A 26 2.90 5.16 1.45
CA VAL A 26 1.85 4.17 1.68
C VAL A 26 1.46 3.49 0.38
N LEU A 27 1.50 2.17 0.39
CA LEU A 27 0.73 1.35 -0.54
C LEU A 27 -0.60 1.02 0.14
N SER A 28 -1.68 1.61 -0.35
CA SER A 28 -3.02 1.25 0.08
C SER A 28 -3.39 -0.05 -0.63
N SER A 29 -3.16 -1.18 0.08
CA SER A 29 -3.37 -2.51 -0.50
C SER A 29 -4.85 -2.84 -0.53
N ASP A 30 -5.40 -2.83 -1.72
CA ASP A 30 -6.79 -3.18 -2.02
C ASP A 30 -6.82 -3.90 -3.39
N VAL A 31 -7.96 -4.46 -3.77
CA VAL A 31 -8.17 -4.99 -5.12
C VAL A 31 -8.49 -3.86 -6.09
N SER A 32 -8.24 -4.10 -7.38
CA SER A 32 -8.56 -3.16 -8.46
C SER A 32 -9.52 -3.82 -9.45
N ALA A 33 -10.54 -3.10 -9.90
CA ALA A 33 -11.47 -3.64 -10.89
C ALA A 33 -10.73 -3.97 -12.19
N ALA A 34 -10.75 -5.24 -12.58
CA ALA A 34 -10.24 -5.68 -13.88
C ALA A 34 -11.24 -5.37 -15.00
N PHE A 35 -10.75 -5.24 -16.22
CA PHE A 35 -11.62 -5.11 -17.40
C PHE A 35 -12.55 -6.31 -17.50
N ASP A 36 -13.85 -6.06 -17.38
CA ASP A 36 -14.89 -7.07 -17.53
C ASP A 36 -15.48 -6.99 -18.94
N PRO A 37 -15.34 -8.04 -19.76
CA PRO A 37 -15.88 -8.06 -21.11
C PRO A 37 -17.41 -8.07 -21.15
N ASN A 38 -18.08 -8.41 -20.05
CA ASN A 38 -19.54 -8.37 -19.94
C ASN A 38 -20.09 -6.96 -19.69
N TYR A 39 -19.23 -6.06 -19.17
CA TYR A 39 -19.61 -4.68 -18.84
C TYR A 39 -18.64 -3.65 -19.45
N PRO A 40 -18.35 -3.73 -20.78
CA PRO A 40 -17.32 -2.88 -21.39
C PRO A 40 -17.66 -1.40 -21.41
N SER A 41 -18.94 -1.04 -21.30
CA SER A 41 -19.41 0.35 -21.35
C SER A 41 -18.96 1.20 -20.15
N VAL A 42 -18.77 0.57 -18.97
CA VAL A 42 -18.34 1.24 -17.75
C VAL A 42 -16.82 1.21 -17.57
N MET A 43 -16.10 0.68 -18.54
CA MET A 43 -14.64 0.53 -18.52
C MET A 43 -13.97 1.38 -19.61
N GLU A 44 -12.85 2.00 -19.26
CA GLU A 44 -11.95 2.63 -20.23
C GLU A 44 -10.81 1.65 -20.56
N LYS A 45 -10.86 1.04 -21.73
CA LYS A 45 -9.93 -0.04 -22.13
C LYS A 45 -8.45 0.30 -21.99
N LYS A 46 -8.08 1.56 -22.20
CA LYS A 46 -6.67 1.99 -22.11
C LYS A 46 -6.18 2.15 -20.68
N ASN A 47 -7.11 2.34 -19.76
CA ASN A 47 -6.82 2.60 -18.34
C ASN A 47 -7.35 1.51 -17.41
N SER A 48 -7.78 0.37 -17.94
CA SER A 48 -8.26 -0.76 -17.16
C SER A 48 -7.13 -1.71 -16.78
N ALA A 49 -7.26 -2.35 -15.63
CA ALA A 49 -6.41 -3.46 -15.24
C ALA A 49 -6.80 -4.75 -15.98
N TYR A 50 -5.83 -5.59 -16.26
CA TYR A 50 -6.04 -6.88 -16.92
C TYR A 50 -5.37 -8.01 -16.12
N PHE A 51 -5.98 -9.19 -16.15
CA PHE A 51 -5.39 -10.38 -15.54
C PHE A 51 -4.07 -10.76 -16.22
N GLY A 52 -3.14 -11.27 -15.42
CA GLY A 52 -1.83 -11.71 -15.89
C GLY A 52 -0.85 -10.58 -16.22
N LYS A 53 -1.16 -9.34 -15.80
CA LYS A 53 -0.31 -8.16 -15.98
C LYS A 53 0.37 -7.69 -14.70
N GLY A 54 0.19 -8.43 -13.61
CA GLY A 54 0.84 -8.18 -12.34
C GLY A 54 0.10 -7.21 -11.44
N LEU A 55 0.85 -6.63 -10.50
CA LEU A 55 0.37 -5.69 -9.51
C LEU A 55 -0.23 -4.43 -10.17
N VAL A 56 -1.37 -3.98 -9.70
CA VAL A 56 -2.02 -2.77 -10.22
C VAL A 56 -1.72 -1.58 -9.34
N PHE A 57 -1.30 -0.47 -9.93
CA PHE A 57 -1.26 0.83 -9.30
C PHE A 57 -2.38 1.72 -9.84
N ASN A 58 -3.30 2.14 -8.98
CA ASN A 58 -4.30 3.12 -9.34
C ASN A 58 -3.80 4.52 -8.96
N LYS A 59 -3.32 5.27 -9.95
CA LYS A 59 -2.82 6.62 -9.75
C LYS A 59 -3.92 7.55 -9.27
N TYR A 60 -5.09 7.43 -9.87
CA TYR A 60 -6.28 8.18 -9.51
C TYR A 60 -7.39 7.23 -9.06
N THR A 61 -8.00 7.56 -7.94
CA THR A 61 -9.21 6.90 -7.45
C THR A 61 -10.21 7.96 -7.01
N GLY A 62 -11.49 7.72 -7.30
CA GLY A 62 -12.55 8.63 -6.93
C GLY A 62 -13.87 8.14 -7.49
N ALA A 63 -14.95 8.39 -6.76
CA ALA A 63 -16.31 8.09 -7.18
C ALA A 63 -17.02 9.36 -7.61
N ARG A 64 -17.94 9.25 -8.53
CA ARG A 64 -18.92 10.24 -8.95
C ARG A 64 -18.55 11.70 -8.61
N GLY A 65 -17.94 12.41 -9.52
CA GLY A 65 -17.54 13.80 -9.29
C GLY A 65 -16.36 13.97 -8.30
N LYS A 66 -15.53 12.95 -8.16
CA LYS A 66 -14.28 12.97 -7.39
C LYS A 66 -14.45 12.99 -5.86
N SER A 67 -15.57 12.53 -5.35
CA SER A 67 -15.76 12.37 -3.91
C SER A 67 -14.82 11.28 -3.37
N GLY A 68 -14.14 11.57 -2.24
CA GLY A 68 -13.18 10.63 -1.65
C GLY A 68 -12.04 10.26 -2.59
N SER A 69 -11.60 11.20 -3.43
CA SER A 69 -10.55 10.96 -4.43
C SER A 69 -9.16 11.02 -3.82
N ASN A 70 -8.26 10.23 -4.41
CA ASN A 70 -6.82 10.35 -4.27
C ASN A 70 -6.19 10.46 -5.67
N ASP A 71 -5.27 11.39 -5.85
CA ASP A 71 -4.42 11.49 -7.05
C ASP A 71 -2.97 11.37 -6.60
N ALA A 72 -2.38 10.19 -6.81
CA ALA A 72 -1.05 9.90 -6.31
C ALA A 72 -0.01 10.84 -6.95
N ASN A 73 0.90 11.35 -6.10
CA ASN A 73 1.98 12.23 -6.49
C ASN A 73 2.88 11.61 -7.56
N ALA A 74 3.22 12.34 -8.61
CA ALA A 74 3.93 11.83 -9.78
C ALA A 74 5.35 11.34 -9.44
N GLU A 75 6.05 12.03 -8.54
CA GLU A 75 7.38 11.64 -8.07
C GLU A 75 7.32 10.34 -7.28
N TYR A 76 6.26 10.16 -6.49
CA TYR A 76 6.04 8.91 -5.78
C TYR A 76 5.74 7.75 -6.73
N VAL A 77 4.89 7.97 -7.75
CA VAL A 77 4.62 6.99 -8.80
C VAL A 77 5.91 6.60 -9.54
N ALA A 78 6.73 7.58 -9.92
CA ALA A 78 8.02 7.33 -10.59
C ALA A 78 8.95 6.48 -9.72
N ARG A 79 9.01 6.75 -8.42
CA ARG A 79 9.79 5.94 -7.47
C ARG A 79 9.28 4.51 -7.37
N LEU A 80 7.96 4.31 -7.29
CA LEU A 80 7.38 2.97 -7.23
C LEU A 80 7.67 2.16 -8.50
N ARG A 81 7.54 2.79 -9.66
CA ARG A 81 7.91 2.16 -10.93
C ARG A 81 9.37 1.70 -10.91
N ASN A 82 10.29 2.57 -10.51
CA ASN A 82 11.70 2.19 -10.41
C ASN A 82 11.95 1.04 -9.42
N ILE A 83 11.22 0.98 -8.31
CA ILE A 83 11.30 -0.15 -7.35
C ILE A 83 10.86 -1.45 -8.02
N MET A 84 9.74 -1.44 -8.74
CA MET A 84 9.22 -2.63 -9.41
C MET A 84 10.12 -3.08 -10.54
N ASP A 85 10.57 -2.16 -11.39
CA ASP A 85 11.48 -2.44 -12.51
C ASP A 85 12.82 -3.03 -11.99
N THR A 86 13.37 -2.46 -10.91
CA THR A 86 14.61 -2.96 -10.29
C THR A 86 14.46 -4.36 -9.69
N ALA A 87 13.29 -4.68 -9.18
CA ALA A 87 12.99 -5.98 -8.58
C ALA A 87 12.44 -7.00 -9.58
N ASP A 88 12.36 -6.65 -10.86
CA ASP A 88 11.76 -7.47 -11.92
C ASP A 88 10.35 -7.96 -11.55
N VAL A 89 9.54 -7.04 -11.04
CA VAL A 89 8.12 -7.27 -10.68
C VAL A 89 7.24 -6.75 -11.79
N SER A 90 6.35 -7.59 -12.29
CA SER A 90 5.34 -7.18 -13.28
C SER A 90 4.29 -6.32 -12.62
N PHE A 91 4.03 -5.15 -13.20
CA PHE A 91 3.00 -4.23 -12.74
C PHE A 91 2.31 -3.51 -13.89
N GLN A 92 1.16 -2.95 -13.60
CA GLN A 92 0.37 -2.14 -14.52
C GLN A 92 -0.20 -0.92 -13.79
N THR A 93 -0.53 0.12 -14.55
CA THR A 93 -1.29 1.27 -14.04
C THR A 93 -2.69 1.22 -14.61
N ALA A 94 -3.68 1.50 -13.76
CA ALA A 94 -5.07 1.47 -14.16
C ALA A 94 -5.91 2.46 -13.34
N GLU A 95 -7.14 2.64 -13.76
CA GLU A 95 -8.20 3.29 -13.02
C GLU A 95 -9.34 2.31 -12.75
N LEU A 96 -10.18 2.61 -11.76
CA LEU A 96 -11.25 1.71 -11.30
C LEU A 96 -12.50 1.72 -12.22
N GLY A 97 -12.36 2.13 -13.45
CA GLY A 97 -13.43 2.22 -14.42
C GLY A 97 -13.43 3.56 -15.15
N LYS A 98 -14.38 3.73 -16.04
CA LYS A 98 -14.53 4.96 -16.80
C LYS A 98 -15.01 6.09 -15.91
N VAL A 99 -14.39 7.26 -16.03
CA VAL A 99 -14.73 8.45 -15.24
C VAL A 99 -16.21 8.78 -15.41
N ASP A 100 -16.89 9.08 -14.30
CA ASP A 100 -18.31 9.43 -14.19
C ASP A 100 -19.32 8.31 -14.54
N GLU A 101 -18.93 7.29 -15.29
CA GLU A 101 -19.80 6.16 -15.68
C GLU A 101 -19.53 4.90 -14.86
N GLY A 102 -18.29 4.69 -14.48
CA GLY A 102 -17.84 3.59 -13.64
C GLY A 102 -16.98 4.11 -12.50
N GLY A 103 -16.20 3.24 -11.95
CA GLY A 103 -15.22 3.60 -10.96
C GLY A 103 -15.71 3.54 -9.52
N GLY A 104 -14.79 3.76 -8.61
CA GLY A 104 -15.01 3.69 -7.19
C GLY A 104 -14.01 4.52 -6.40
N GLY A 105 -14.43 4.88 -5.19
CA GLY A 105 -13.55 5.43 -4.17
C GLY A 105 -12.85 4.30 -3.43
N THR A 106 -11.70 4.62 -2.89
CA THR A 106 -10.92 3.76 -2.00
C THR A 106 -10.68 4.47 -0.68
N ILE A 107 -10.01 3.81 0.26
CA ILE A 107 -9.63 4.42 1.54
C ILE A 107 -8.34 5.25 1.45
N ALA A 108 -7.67 5.28 0.30
CA ALA A 108 -6.39 5.99 0.12
C ALA A 108 -6.47 7.48 0.48
N TYR A 109 -7.58 8.14 0.15
CA TYR A 109 -7.79 9.57 0.46
C TYR A 109 -7.73 9.86 1.96
N ILE A 110 -8.11 8.92 2.82
CA ILE A 110 -8.09 9.10 4.28
C ILE A 110 -6.68 9.41 4.76
N LEU A 111 -5.70 8.65 4.27
CA LEU A 111 -4.29 8.85 4.61
C LEU A 111 -3.69 10.05 3.85
N ALA A 112 -4.12 10.26 2.61
CA ALA A 112 -3.70 11.41 1.82
C ALA A 112 -4.10 12.75 2.45
N ASN A 113 -5.21 12.81 3.17
CA ASN A 113 -5.63 14.00 3.94
C ASN A 113 -4.65 14.39 5.06
N TYR A 114 -3.76 13.49 5.45
CA TYR A 114 -2.66 13.76 6.39
C TYR A 114 -1.35 14.10 5.68
N ASP A 115 -1.39 14.47 4.40
CA ASP A 115 -0.25 14.83 3.55
C ASP A 115 0.74 13.66 3.31
N MET A 116 0.28 12.41 3.48
CA MET A 116 1.06 11.21 3.15
C MET A 116 1.09 11.00 1.63
N ASN A 117 2.17 10.44 1.11
CA ASN A 117 2.19 9.95 -0.27
C ASN A 117 1.51 8.58 -0.33
N VAL A 118 0.34 8.53 -0.92
CA VAL A 118 -0.50 7.32 -0.98
C VAL A 118 -0.82 6.96 -2.42
N ILE A 119 -0.78 5.67 -2.73
CA ILE A 119 -1.32 5.11 -3.97
C ILE A 119 -2.05 3.81 -3.65
N ASP A 120 -3.14 3.56 -4.34
CA ASP A 120 -3.77 2.25 -4.30
C ASP A 120 -2.95 1.24 -5.08
N SER A 121 -2.75 0.08 -4.47
CA SER A 121 -1.88 -0.97 -4.99
C SER A 121 -2.48 -2.33 -4.67
N GLY A 122 -2.92 -3.07 -5.66
CA GLY A 122 -3.56 -4.35 -5.42
C GLY A 122 -3.57 -5.30 -6.61
N VAL A 123 -4.39 -6.31 -6.53
CA VAL A 123 -4.55 -7.28 -7.62
C VAL A 123 -5.80 -6.99 -8.44
N PRO A 124 -5.77 -7.23 -9.77
CA PRO A 124 -6.97 -7.12 -10.57
C PRO A 124 -7.99 -8.18 -10.17
N VAL A 125 -9.25 -7.78 -10.02
CA VAL A 125 -10.36 -8.64 -9.62
C VAL A 125 -11.53 -8.50 -10.57
N LEU A 126 -12.20 -9.59 -10.87
CA LEU A 126 -13.51 -9.62 -11.52
C LEU A 126 -14.58 -9.94 -10.48
N ASN A 127 -15.81 -9.49 -10.74
CA ASN A 127 -16.96 -9.67 -9.86
C ASN A 127 -16.75 -9.08 -8.45
N MET A 128 -16.09 -7.94 -8.38
CA MET A 128 -15.89 -7.22 -7.11
C MET A 128 -17.22 -7.06 -6.37
N HIS A 129 -17.23 -7.35 -5.07
CA HIS A 129 -18.40 -7.35 -4.18
C HIS A 129 -19.46 -8.43 -4.48
N ALA A 130 -19.20 -9.36 -5.39
CA ALA A 130 -20.07 -10.51 -5.60
C ALA A 130 -19.74 -11.64 -4.61
N PRO A 131 -20.62 -12.63 -4.44
CA PRO A 131 -20.33 -13.82 -3.62
C PRO A 131 -19.11 -14.61 -4.10
N TRP A 132 -18.74 -14.50 -5.35
CA TRP A 132 -17.59 -15.13 -5.98
C TRP A 132 -16.77 -14.09 -6.72
N GLU A 133 -15.66 -13.71 -6.12
CA GLU A 133 -14.66 -12.85 -6.74
C GLU A 133 -13.54 -13.70 -7.35
N ILE A 134 -12.99 -13.24 -8.47
CA ILE A 134 -11.97 -13.97 -9.22
C ILE A 134 -10.73 -13.11 -9.35
N ILE A 135 -9.58 -13.69 -8.98
CA ILE A 135 -8.26 -13.07 -9.17
C ILE A 135 -7.33 -14.05 -9.90
N SER A 136 -6.27 -13.52 -10.50
CA SER A 136 -5.19 -14.32 -11.07
C SER A 136 -4.16 -14.66 -9.98
N LYS A 137 -3.78 -15.93 -9.87
CA LYS A 137 -2.70 -16.36 -8.97
C LYS A 137 -1.35 -15.76 -9.34
N VAL A 138 -1.11 -15.49 -10.62
CA VAL A 138 0.12 -14.82 -11.09
C VAL A 138 0.16 -13.39 -10.57
N ASP A 139 -0.94 -12.66 -10.69
CA ASP A 139 -1.01 -11.27 -10.21
C ASP A 139 -0.87 -11.19 -8.70
N LEU A 140 -1.44 -12.15 -7.96
CA LEU A 140 -1.25 -12.27 -6.51
C LEU A 140 0.22 -12.50 -6.15
N TYR A 141 0.92 -13.35 -6.90
CA TYR A 141 2.34 -13.60 -6.69
C TYR A 141 3.18 -12.36 -6.98
N GLU A 142 2.90 -11.64 -8.07
CA GLU A 142 3.58 -10.39 -8.40
C GLU A 142 3.28 -9.29 -7.34
N ALA A 143 2.07 -9.23 -6.80
CA ALA A 143 1.75 -8.32 -5.70
C ALA A 143 2.59 -8.64 -4.44
N PHE A 144 2.72 -9.92 -4.08
CA PHE A 144 3.58 -10.34 -2.98
C PHE A 144 5.04 -9.92 -3.20
N ARG A 145 5.60 -10.14 -4.40
CA ARG A 145 6.96 -9.70 -4.76
C ARG A 145 7.10 -8.18 -4.68
N GLY A 146 6.11 -7.47 -5.20
CA GLY A 146 6.07 -6.00 -5.20
C GLY A 146 6.06 -5.41 -3.79
N TYR A 147 5.28 -5.98 -2.88
CA TYR A 147 5.25 -5.54 -1.48
C TYR A 147 6.58 -5.80 -0.76
N ILE A 148 7.21 -6.94 -1.03
CA ILE A 148 8.57 -7.20 -0.52
C ILE A 148 9.56 -6.18 -1.06
N ALA A 149 9.52 -5.88 -2.36
CA ALA A 149 10.42 -4.90 -2.99
C ALA A 149 10.22 -3.50 -2.38
N PHE A 150 8.97 -3.08 -2.21
CA PHE A 150 8.61 -1.82 -1.57
C PHE A 150 9.16 -1.72 -0.15
N LEU A 151 8.94 -2.73 0.67
CA LEU A 151 9.40 -2.75 2.06
C LEU A 151 10.93 -2.79 2.16
N LYS A 152 11.61 -3.49 1.25
CA LYS A 152 13.09 -3.51 1.20
C LYS A 152 13.69 -2.16 0.82
N GLU A 153 13.11 -1.46 -0.15
CA GLU A 153 13.59 -0.13 -0.57
C GLU A 153 13.31 0.93 0.50
N HIS A 154 12.19 0.80 1.21
CA HIS A 154 11.82 1.67 2.32
C HIS A 154 12.34 1.17 3.67
N ARG A 155 12.99 0.01 3.69
CA ARG A 155 13.88 -0.35 4.77
C ARG A 155 14.82 0.83 4.91
N LEU A 156 14.65 1.54 6.00
CA LEU A 156 15.40 2.70 6.37
C LEU A 156 16.74 2.72 5.65
N LYS A 157 16.86 3.45 4.53
CA LYS A 157 18.15 3.92 4.09
C LYS A 157 18.68 4.58 5.33
N GLU A 158 19.51 3.85 6.06
CA GLU A 158 20.21 4.27 7.25
C GLU A 158 19.90 5.74 7.61
N TYR A 159 18.63 6.04 8.03
CA TYR A 159 18.55 6.99 9.08
C TYR A 159 19.46 6.32 10.10
N LYS A 160 20.59 6.92 10.36
CA LYS A 160 21.34 6.69 11.59
C LYS A 160 20.34 7.00 12.69
N MET A 161 19.43 6.06 12.92
CA MET A 161 18.60 6.08 14.10
C MET A 161 19.62 6.10 15.21
N ASN A 162 19.71 7.23 15.88
CA ASN A 162 20.61 7.40 16.98
C ASN A 162 20.50 6.10 17.78
N GLN A 163 21.60 5.36 17.93
CA GLN A 163 21.58 4.04 18.62
C GLN A 163 20.90 4.14 19.99
N THR A 164 20.94 5.32 20.58
CA THR A 164 20.21 5.69 21.78
C THR A 164 18.69 5.59 21.61
N PHE A 165 18.13 5.95 20.45
CA PHE A 165 16.68 5.84 20.17
C PHE A 165 16.22 4.39 20.10
N VAL A 166 16.93 3.55 19.32
CA VAL A 166 16.61 2.11 19.21
C VAL A 166 16.69 1.45 20.58
N LYS A 167 17.75 1.76 21.35
CA LYS A 167 17.96 1.21 22.68
C LYS A 167 16.84 1.61 23.63
N SER A 168 16.45 2.89 23.64
CA SER A 168 15.38 3.38 24.53
C SER A 168 14.03 2.76 24.20
N VAL A 169 13.66 2.62 22.91
CA VAL A 169 12.41 1.98 22.50
C VAL A 169 12.42 0.49 22.82
N THR A 170 13.52 -0.21 22.54
CA THR A 170 13.64 -1.64 22.80
C THR A 170 13.59 -1.96 24.30
N GLU A 171 14.14 -1.10 25.14
CA GLU A 171 14.10 -1.25 26.61
C GLU A 171 12.71 -0.97 27.20
N GLN A 172 11.89 -0.17 26.53
CA GLN A 172 10.54 0.18 27.01
C GLN A 172 9.43 -0.75 26.49
N LEU A 173 9.63 -1.41 25.34
CA LEU A 173 8.65 -2.33 24.75
C LEU A 173 8.21 -3.48 25.69
N PRO A 174 9.11 -4.13 26.45
CA PRO A 174 8.71 -5.15 27.41
C PRO A 174 7.82 -4.61 28.53
N GLN A 175 8.05 -3.37 28.99
CA GLN A 175 7.25 -2.73 30.03
C GLN A 175 5.83 -2.40 29.59
N LEU A 176 5.58 -2.34 28.27
CA LEU A 176 4.27 -2.10 27.66
C LEU A 176 3.52 -3.40 27.34
N GLY A 177 4.07 -4.58 27.68
CA GLY A 177 3.47 -5.88 27.36
C GLY A 177 3.41 -6.19 25.86
N LEU A 178 4.13 -5.45 25.01
CA LEU A 178 4.13 -5.58 23.56
C LEU A 178 5.14 -6.60 23.04
N LEU A 179 6.04 -7.08 23.89
CA LEU A 179 6.93 -8.19 23.63
C LEU A 179 6.85 -9.15 24.82
N GLN A 180 6.06 -10.21 24.68
CA GLN A 180 6.25 -11.38 25.53
C GLN A 180 7.33 -12.22 24.86
N ASP A 181 8.41 -12.48 25.59
CA ASP A 181 9.46 -13.42 25.20
C ASP A 181 8.91 -14.86 25.24
N GLU A 182 8.12 -15.22 24.23
CA GLU A 182 7.92 -16.64 23.94
C GLU A 182 8.86 -17.03 22.79
N PRO A 183 9.83 -17.94 23.05
CA PRO A 183 10.62 -18.48 21.96
C PRO A 183 9.69 -19.24 21.02
N MET A 184 9.65 -18.84 19.75
CA MET A 184 8.96 -19.59 18.69
C MET A 184 9.47 -21.03 18.73
N LYS A 185 8.66 -21.94 19.28
CA LYS A 185 8.90 -23.39 19.18
C LYS A 185 8.79 -23.74 17.69
N ASN A 186 9.93 -24.08 17.14
CA ASN A 186 10.11 -24.54 15.78
C ASN A 186 9.46 -25.94 15.65
N THR A 187 8.14 -26.00 15.48
CA THR A 187 7.44 -27.24 15.14
C THR A 187 7.42 -27.36 13.62
N ARG A 188 8.47 -28.00 13.07
CA ARG A 188 8.35 -28.60 11.74
C ARG A 188 7.38 -29.76 11.85
N PRO A 189 6.33 -29.87 11.03
CA PRO A 189 5.59 -31.11 10.93
C PRO A 189 6.51 -32.16 10.30
N SER A 190 6.65 -33.27 10.98
CA SER A 190 7.25 -34.47 10.40
C SER A 190 6.35 -35.02 9.29
N VAL A 191 6.96 -35.32 8.15
CA VAL A 191 6.38 -35.96 6.96
C VAL A 191 5.83 -37.32 7.30
#